data_b3d6c5ed381c850918cdfa3e8965e91f
#
_entry.id   b3d6c5ed381c850918cdfa3e8965e91f
#
_cell.length_a   1.000
_cell.length_b   1.000
_cell.length_c   1.000
_cell.angle_alpha   90.00
_cell.angle_beta   90.00
_cell.angle_gamma   90.00
#
_symmetry.space_group_name_H-M   'P 1'
#
loop_
_entity.id
_entity.type
_entity.pdbx_description
1 polymer ?
#
loop_
_entity_poly.entity_id
_entity_poly.type
_entity_poly.pdbx_seq_one_letter_code
_entity_poly.pdbx_strand_id
1 'polypeptide(L)'
;NQLAEKIVAQVITDDMTDYQKAEALVDWMLSETKLSDMLPHTYSGKMVLTLRKGTRWGWAFAYKALLNAANVTNGIYFNAKGIIEGVGIGDQSSVFVSYFDGDAVNMIQIDGQWYFTHPAFVEHFGKARYFMLNRETYRLSFGDDPKVEDCDDYNQTFLYQAYSKDIEAEVVAQASASFTEGKKLVYAEVQPIEELMDASYAYVLDFAGRHMDTLDWQNA
;
A
#
# COMPACT_ATOMS: atom_id res chain seq x y z
N ASN A 1 11.61 19.26 -7.91
CA ASN A 1 11.24 18.45 -6.73
C ASN A 1 12.42 17.97 -5.89
N GLN A 2 13.44 18.82 -5.76
CA GLN A 2 14.73 18.51 -5.13
C GLN A 2 14.62 17.84 -3.73
N LEU A 3 13.57 18.15 -2.95
CA LEU A 3 13.41 17.54 -1.62
C LEU A 3 12.99 16.07 -1.74
N ALA A 4 12.04 15.74 -2.60
CA ALA A 4 11.64 14.36 -2.84
C ALA A 4 12.81 13.53 -3.40
N GLU A 5 13.58 14.08 -4.35
CA GLU A 5 14.77 13.43 -4.90
C GLU A 5 15.83 13.13 -3.82
N LYS A 6 16.06 14.05 -2.90
CA LYS A 6 16.98 13.84 -1.76
C LYS A 6 16.50 12.74 -0.82
N ILE A 7 15.20 12.66 -0.58
CA ILE A 7 14.62 11.62 0.27
C ILE A 7 14.76 10.26 -0.42
N VAL A 8 14.38 10.19 -1.70
CA VAL A 8 14.47 8.98 -2.51
C VAL A 8 15.90 8.45 -2.55
N ALA A 9 16.89 9.32 -2.76
CA ALA A 9 18.31 8.93 -2.75
C ALA A 9 18.82 8.36 -1.40
N GLN A 10 18.09 8.57 -0.31
CA GLN A 10 18.43 8.01 1.01
C GLN A 10 17.74 6.68 1.28
N VAL A 11 16.61 6.42 0.62
CA VAL A 11 15.70 5.31 0.93
C VAL A 11 15.77 4.20 -0.10
N ILE A 12 15.96 4.57 -1.37
CA ILE A 12 15.87 3.67 -2.52
C ILE A 12 17.26 3.25 -2.98
N THR A 13 17.40 1.97 -3.32
CA THR A 13 18.58 1.41 -3.99
C THR A 13 18.23 0.98 -5.42
N ASP A 14 19.23 0.89 -6.29
CA ASP A 14 19.02 0.63 -7.73
C ASP A 14 18.47 -0.78 -8.03
N ASP A 15 18.61 -1.71 -7.10
CA ASP A 15 18.14 -3.10 -7.20
C ASP A 15 16.69 -3.29 -6.74
N MET A 16 16.05 -2.27 -6.17
CA MET A 16 14.66 -2.37 -5.71
C MET A 16 13.68 -2.44 -6.87
N THR A 17 12.72 -3.38 -6.78
CA THR A 17 11.53 -3.41 -7.63
C THR A 17 10.62 -2.21 -7.33
N ASP A 18 9.69 -1.89 -8.23
CA ASP A 18 8.75 -0.78 -8.01
C ASP A 18 7.84 -1.01 -6.79
N TYR A 19 7.50 -2.28 -6.49
CA TYR A 19 6.83 -2.63 -5.24
C TYR A 19 7.68 -2.29 -4.02
N GLN A 20 8.95 -2.71 -4.01
CA GLN A 20 9.88 -2.44 -2.90
C GLN A 20 10.14 -0.95 -2.71
N LYS A 21 10.23 -0.19 -3.81
CA LYS A 21 10.33 1.28 -3.75
C LYS A 21 9.07 1.88 -3.11
N ALA A 22 7.89 1.47 -3.55
CA ALA A 22 6.64 1.95 -2.98
C ALA A 22 6.54 1.62 -1.48
N GLU A 23 6.90 0.42 -1.08
CA GLU A 23 6.90 0.00 0.31
C GLU A 23 7.90 0.81 1.16
N ALA A 24 9.14 0.94 0.71
CA ALA A 24 10.17 1.70 1.43
C ALA A 24 9.79 3.18 1.59
N LEU A 25 9.14 3.78 0.59
CA LEU A 25 8.70 5.17 0.65
C LEU A 25 7.53 5.38 1.60
N VAL A 26 6.57 4.46 1.67
CA VAL A 26 5.50 4.56 2.67
C VAL A 26 6.05 4.35 4.07
N ASP A 27 6.98 3.42 4.28
CA ASP A 27 7.64 3.19 5.56
C ASP A 27 8.44 4.42 6.03
N TRP A 28 9.15 5.06 5.10
CA TRP A 28 9.80 6.31 5.39
C TRP A 28 8.79 7.40 5.82
N MET A 29 7.65 7.51 5.15
CA MET A 29 6.62 8.46 5.57
C MET A 29 6.09 8.15 6.98
N LEU A 30 5.84 6.89 7.28
CA LEU A 30 5.36 6.45 8.61
C LEU A 30 6.35 6.78 9.73
N SER A 31 7.66 6.67 9.46
CA SER A 31 8.71 6.97 10.45
C SER A 31 9.01 8.46 10.58
N GLU A 32 8.99 9.20 9.48
CA GLU A 32 9.53 10.55 9.40
C GLU A 32 8.47 11.66 9.38
N THR A 33 7.19 11.32 9.23
CA THR A 33 6.12 12.31 9.16
C THR A 33 5.00 11.99 10.17
N LYS A 34 4.17 12.99 10.49
CA LYS A 34 3.04 12.84 11.40
C LYS A 34 1.76 13.35 10.77
N LEU A 35 0.66 12.63 10.94
CA LEU A 35 -0.67 13.16 10.63
C LEU A 35 -1.03 14.32 11.56
N SER A 36 -1.64 15.35 11.00
CA SER A 36 -2.11 16.50 11.75
C SER A 36 -3.20 17.22 10.98
N ASP A 37 -4.41 17.18 11.50
CA ASP A 37 -5.56 17.87 10.92
C ASP A 37 -5.64 19.36 11.33
N MET A 38 -4.77 19.79 12.25
CA MET A 38 -4.86 21.10 12.90
C MET A 38 -4.04 22.21 12.24
N LEU A 39 -3.30 21.94 11.17
CA LEU A 39 -2.45 22.96 10.56
C LEU A 39 -3.08 23.48 9.27
N PRO A 40 -3.39 24.77 9.15
CA PRO A 40 -3.79 25.37 7.87
C PRO A 40 -2.65 25.20 6.85
N HIS A 41 -3.01 24.90 5.60
CA HIS A 41 -2.09 24.78 4.45
C HIS A 41 -1.21 23.50 4.36
N THR A 42 -1.43 22.50 5.16
CA THR A 42 -0.69 21.21 5.06
C THR A 42 -1.32 20.18 4.11
N TYR A 43 -2.07 20.68 3.13
CA TYR A 43 -2.68 19.87 2.06
C TYR A 43 -1.71 19.59 0.91
N SER A 44 -0.59 20.29 0.81
CA SER A 44 0.36 20.07 -0.27
C SER A 44 1.45 19.07 0.14
N GLY A 45 1.79 18.16 -0.76
CA GLY A 45 2.85 17.19 -0.52
C GLY A 45 4.20 17.84 -0.20
N LYS A 46 4.52 18.98 -0.85
CA LYS A 46 5.73 19.75 -0.55
C LYS A 46 5.77 20.20 0.92
N MET A 47 4.65 20.71 1.43
CA MET A 47 4.58 21.17 2.82
C MET A 47 4.75 19.99 3.80
N VAL A 48 4.11 18.85 3.52
CA VAL A 48 4.28 17.64 4.33
C VAL A 48 5.74 17.19 4.38
N LEU A 49 6.39 17.10 3.23
CA LEU A 49 7.80 16.71 3.17
C LEU A 49 8.73 17.71 3.87
N THR A 50 8.39 19.00 3.85
CA THR A 50 9.19 20.06 4.49
C THR A 50 8.98 20.11 6.00
N LEU A 51 7.72 20.08 6.45
CA LEU A 51 7.35 20.27 7.86
C LEU A 51 7.29 18.96 8.63
N ARG A 52 7.38 17.83 7.94
CA ARG A 52 7.20 16.49 8.53
C ARG A 52 5.85 16.32 9.21
N LYS A 53 4.85 17.06 8.75
CA LYS A 53 3.48 17.04 9.27
C LYS A 53 2.50 17.39 8.15
N GLY A 54 1.31 16.81 8.20
CA GLY A 54 0.25 17.20 7.28
C GLY A 54 -1.03 16.43 7.44
N THR A 55 -2.03 16.88 6.71
CA THR A 55 -3.32 16.21 6.61
C THR A 55 -3.20 14.92 5.79
N ARG A 56 -4.20 14.05 5.87
CA ARG A 56 -4.28 12.83 5.05
C ARG A 56 -4.16 13.11 3.54
N TRP A 57 -4.74 14.19 3.06
CA TRP A 57 -4.59 14.64 1.66
C TRP A 57 -3.15 15.05 1.35
N GLY A 58 -2.55 15.84 2.23
CA GLY A 58 -1.15 16.23 2.12
C GLY A 58 -0.23 15.01 2.07
N TRP A 59 -0.55 13.96 2.82
CA TRP A 59 0.19 12.70 2.80
C TRP A 59 0.07 11.99 1.45
N ALA A 60 -1.14 11.93 0.86
CA ALA A 60 -1.31 11.34 -0.47
C ALA A 60 -0.49 12.08 -1.53
N PHE A 61 -0.48 13.42 -1.51
CA PHE A 61 0.34 14.21 -2.42
C PHE A 61 1.84 14.13 -2.14
N ALA A 62 2.25 13.98 -0.87
CA ALA A 62 3.64 13.74 -0.50
C ALA A 62 4.12 12.39 -1.04
N TYR A 63 3.32 11.35 -0.87
CA TYR A 63 3.64 10.01 -1.37
C TYR A 63 3.71 10.00 -2.90
N LYS A 64 2.75 10.64 -3.60
CA LYS A 64 2.83 10.84 -5.06
C LYS A 64 4.14 11.49 -5.47
N ALA A 65 4.57 12.54 -4.78
CA ALA A 65 5.82 13.24 -5.10
C ALA A 65 7.07 12.35 -4.90
N LEU A 66 7.07 11.49 -3.90
CA LEU A 66 8.13 10.51 -3.66
C LEU A 66 8.14 9.41 -4.73
N LEU A 67 6.97 8.85 -5.07
CA LEU A 67 6.84 7.85 -6.14
C LEU A 67 7.31 8.40 -7.49
N ASN A 68 6.94 9.64 -7.83
CA ASN A 68 7.43 10.31 -9.04
C ASN A 68 8.95 10.46 -9.04
N ALA A 69 9.55 10.85 -7.92
CA ALA A 69 11.00 10.99 -7.81
C ALA A 69 11.74 9.63 -7.88
N ALA A 70 11.07 8.55 -7.50
CA ALA A 70 11.57 7.18 -7.59
C ALA A 70 11.31 6.51 -8.97
N ASN A 71 10.71 7.25 -9.92
CA ASN A 71 10.29 6.75 -11.25
C ASN A 71 9.30 5.57 -11.19
N VAL A 72 8.44 5.55 -10.18
CA VAL A 72 7.34 4.58 -10.08
C VAL A 72 6.08 5.19 -10.71
N THR A 73 5.44 4.47 -11.63
CA THR A 73 4.19 4.90 -12.27
C THR A 73 3.08 4.98 -11.24
N ASN A 74 2.46 6.15 -11.12
CA ASN A 74 1.45 6.40 -10.08
C ASN A 74 0.43 7.47 -10.48
N GLY A 75 -0.64 7.58 -9.69
CA GLY A 75 -1.68 8.59 -9.82
C GLY A 75 -2.40 8.83 -8.50
N ILE A 76 -3.41 9.70 -8.50
CA ILE A 76 -4.34 9.89 -7.39
C ILE A 76 -5.74 9.50 -7.85
N TYR A 77 -6.42 8.67 -7.07
CA TYR A 77 -7.81 8.33 -7.20
C TYR A 77 -8.62 9.04 -6.12
N PHE A 78 -9.63 9.79 -6.53
CA PHE A 78 -10.56 10.46 -5.63
C PHE A 78 -11.81 9.60 -5.49
N ASN A 79 -11.91 8.85 -4.42
CA ASN A 79 -12.91 7.80 -4.27
C ASN A 79 -14.37 8.29 -4.36
N ALA A 80 -14.72 9.44 -3.78
CA ALA A 80 -16.09 9.95 -3.84
C ALA A 80 -16.56 10.32 -5.25
N LYS A 81 -15.64 10.69 -6.15
CA LYS A 81 -15.96 11.11 -7.53
C LYS A 81 -15.60 10.06 -8.58
N GLY A 82 -14.82 9.05 -8.23
CA GLY A 82 -14.25 8.11 -9.19
C GLY A 82 -13.37 8.79 -10.24
N ILE A 83 -12.66 9.86 -9.87
CA ILE A 83 -11.79 10.64 -10.75
C ILE A 83 -10.34 10.21 -10.53
N ILE A 84 -9.64 10.01 -11.63
CA ILE A 84 -8.19 9.74 -11.64
C ILE A 84 -7.49 10.99 -12.12
N GLU A 85 -6.43 11.39 -11.43
CA GLU A 85 -5.66 12.56 -11.81
C GLU A 85 -4.15 12.33 -11.65
N GLY A 86 -3.38 13.00 -12.50
CA GLY A 86 -1.93 13.01 -12.44
C GLY A 86 -1.29 11.65 -12.66
N VAL A 87 -1.82 10.86 -13.61
CA VAL A 87 -1.26 9.54 -13.98
C VAL A 87 0.02 9.73 -14.80
N GLY A 88 1.03 8.98 -14.43
CA GLY A 88 2.31 8.94 -15.14
C GLY A 88 3.50 9.39 -14.29
N ILE A 89 4.69 9.05 -14.78
CA ILE A 89 5.95 9.48 -14.17
C ILE A 89 6.14 10.97 -14.41
N GLY A 90 6.41 11.72 -13.35
CA GLY A 90 6.74 13.14 -13.44
C GLY A 90 5.55 14.08 -13.66
N ASP A 91 4.31 13.57 -13.75
CA ASP A 91 3.15 14.43 -13.80
C ASP A 91 2.98 15.18 -12.46
N GLN A 92 3.19 16.49 -12.53
CA GLN A 92 3.10 17.39 -11.38
C GLN A 92 1.85 18.26 -11.42
N SER A 93 0.85 17.88 -12.21
CA SER A 93 -0.39 18.64 -12.27
C SER A 93 -0.95 18.83 -10.86
N SER A 94 -1.09 20.06 -10.45
CA SER A 94 -1.69 20.43 -9.18
C SER A 94 -3.21 20.31 -9.34
N VAL A 95 -3.74 19.29 -8.74
CA VAL A 95 -5.18 19.06 -8.73
C VAL A 95 -5.82 20.03 -7.75
N PHE A 96 -6.70 20.87 -8.26
CA PHE A 96 -7.60 21.68 -7.44
C PHE A 96 -8.86 20.85 -7.15
N VAL A 97 -8.84 20.07 -6.07
CA VAL A 97 -10.00 19.27 -5.67
C VAL A 97 -10.75 20.00 -4.54
N SER A 98 -12.07 19.97 -4.64
CA SER A 98 -12.93 20.42 -3.57
C SER A 98 -12.74 19.51 -2.35
N TYR A 99 -12.26 20.07 -1.25
CA TYR A 99 -11.84 19.39 -0.03
C TYR A 99 -12.95 18.60 0.71
N PHE A 100 -14.14 18.52 0.16
CA PHE A 100 -15.30 17.95 0.82
C PHE A 100 -15.79 16.63 0.23
N ASP A 101 -15.18 16.14 -0.84
CA ASP A 101 -15.73 15.04 -1.61
C ASP A 101 -14.84 13.78 -1.60
N GLY A 102 -14.57 13.24 -0.42
CA GLY A 102 -13.89 11.95 -0.28
C GLY A 102 -12.39 12.02 0.00
N ASP A 103 -11.72 10.90 -0.04
CA ASP A 103 -10.28 10.77 0.21
C ASP A 103 -9.47 10.69 -1.08
N ALA A 104 -8.23 11.16 -1.02
CA ALA A 104 -7.23 10.99 -2.05
C ALA A 104 -6.46 9.70 -1.81
N VAL A 105 -6.64 8.72 -2.67
CA VAL A 105 -5.98 7.42 -2.61
C VAL A 105 -4.89 7.36 -3.68
N ASN A 106 -3.69 6.95 -3.33
CA ASN A 106 -2.62 6.77 -4.30
C ASN A 106 -2.87 5.50 -5.13
N MET A 107 -2.74 5.61 -6.44
CA MET A 107 -2.68 4.50 -7.37
C MET A 107 -1.23 4.25 -7.75
N ILE A 108 -0.81 3.01 -7.76
CA ILE A 108 0.56 2.58 -8.11
C ILE A 108 0.42 1.49 -9.16
N GLN A 109 1.10 1.66 -10.29
CA GLN A 109 1.09 0.65 -11.35
C GLN A 109 2.33 -0.22 -11.26
N ILE A 110 2.12 -1.54 -11.21
CA ILE A 110 3.17 -2.55 -11.24
C ILE A 110 2.77 -3.63 -12.25
N ASP A 111 3.64 -3.91 -13.20
CA ASP A 111 3.41 -4.90 -14.26
C ASP A 111 2.09 -4.71 -15.03
N GLY A 112 1.70 -3.44 -15.24
CA GLY A 112 0.48 -3.07 -15.94
C GLY A 112 -0.79 -3.08 -15.10
N GLN A 113 -0.74 -3.56 -13.85
CA GLN A 113 -1.87 -3.61 -12.93
C GLN A 113 -1.84 -2.46 -11.93
N TRP A 114 -2.99 -1.92 -11.59
CA TRP A 114 -3.14 -0.84 -10.61
C TRP A 114 -3.44 -1.37 -9.22
N TYR A 115 -2.75 -0.81 -8.23
CA TYR A 115 -2.94 -1.07 -6.81
C TYR A 115 -3.19 0.24 -6.07
N PHE A 116 -3.97 0.18 -5.01
CA PHE A 116 -4.35 1.37 -4.24
C PHE A 116 -3.64 1.39 -2.88
N THR A 117 -3.19 2.56 -2.48
CA THR A 117 -2.56 2.79 -1.19
C THR A 117 -3.09 4.09 -0.57
N HIS A 118 -3.46 4.05 0.70
CA HIS A 118 -3.84 5.24 1.44
C HIS A 118 -2.86 5.45 2.61
N PRO A 119 -1.77 6.23 2.42
CA PRO A 119 -0.67 6.29 3.40
C PRO A 119 -1.11 6.68 4.81
N ALA A 120 -2.04 7.63 4.95
CA ALA A 120 -2.55 8.05 6.24
C ALA A 120 -3.36 6.94 6.95
N PHE A 121 -4.06 6.09 6.20
CA PHE A 121 -4.76 4.94 6.76
C PHE A 121 -3.82 3.76 7.01
N VAL A 122 -2.73 3.64 6.27
CA VAL A 122 -1.65 2.70 6.60
C VAL A 122 -1.08 3.03 7.99
N GLU A 123 -0.87 4.31 8.28
CA GLU A 123 -0.39 4.75 9.61
C GLU A 123 -1.37 4.34 10.73
N HIS A 124 -2.66 4.45 10.49
CA HIS A 124 -3.68 4.23 11.51
C HIS A 124 -4.13 2.76 11.64
N PHE A 125 -4.23 2.04 10.53
CA PHE A 125 -4.84 0.71 10.44
C PHE A 125 -3.90 -0.39 9.92
N GLY A 126 -2.68 -0.04 9.54
CA GLY A 126 -1.66 -0.97 9.05
C GLY A 126 -1.67 -1.23 7.54
N LYS A 127 -0.54 -1.75 7.05
CA LYS A 127 -0.33 -2.08 5.63
C LYS A 127 -1.31 -3.13 5.11
N ALA A 128 -1.62 -4.14 5.89
CA ALA A 128 -2.51 -5.24 5.47
C ALA A 128 -3.87 -4.74 4.96
N ARG A 129 -4.32 -3.59 5.42
CA ARG A 129 -5.64 -3.06 5.10
C ARG A 129 -5.63 -1.91 4.11
N TYR A 130 -4.52 -1.18 3.95
CA TYR A 130 -4.50 0.05 3.16
C TYR A 130 -3.24 0.25 2.30
N PHE A 131 -2.43 -0.80 2.12
CA PHE A 131 -1.26 -0.77 1.25
C PHE A 131 -1.38 -1.80 0.12
N MET A 132 -1.19 -1.38 -1.12
CA MET A 132 -1.22 -2.22 -2.33
C MET A 132 -2.50 -3.05 -2.43
N LEU A 133 -3.64 -2.38 -2.37
CA LEU A 133 -4.96 -3.02 -2.52
C LEU A 133 -5.27 -3.22 -4.00
N ASN A 134 -5.78 -4.40 -4.35
CA ASN A 134 -6.46 -4.65 -5.62
C ASN A 134 -7.95 -4.24 -5.52
N ARG A 135 -8.75 -4.45 -6.57
CA ARG A 135 -10.18 -4.13 -6.58
C ARG A 135 -10.93 -4.70 -5.39
N GLU A 136 -10.74 -5.98 -5.10
CA GLU A 136 -11.49 -6.67 -4.06
C GLU A 136 -11.13 -6.15 -2.65
N THR A 137 -9.84 -6.07 -2.35
CA THR A 137 -9.37 -5.55 -1.06
C THR A 137 -9.66 -4.06 -0.90
N TYR A 138 -9.69 -3.30 -2.01
CA TYR A 138 -10.17 -1.92 -2.01
C TYR A 138 -11.65 -1.84 -1.60
N ARG A 139 -12.51 -2.66 -2.21
CA ARG A 139 -13.95 -2.71 -1.85
C ARG A 139 -14.17 -3.05 -0.39
N LEU A 140 -13.39 -3.99 0.15
CA LEU A 140 -13.44 -4.34 1.57
C LEU A 140 -13.00 -3.19 2.49
N SER A 141 -12.05 -2.37 2.04
CA SER A 141 -11.47 -1.29 2.84
C SER A 141 -12.26 0.02 2.77
N PHE A 142 -12.86 0.33 1.62
CA PHE A 142 -13.54 1.61 1.36
C PHE A 142 -15.05 1.47 1.13
N GLY A 143 -15.56 0.26 0.91
CA GLY A 143 -17.00 -0.01 0.79
C GLY A 143 -17.60 0.24 -0.60
N ASP A 144 -16.81 0.73 -1.56
CA ASP A 144 -17.24 1.01 -2.93
C ASP A 144 -16.29 0.40 -3.98
N ASP A 145 -16.77 0.25 -5.20
CA ASP A 145 -15.99 -0.33 -6.29
C ASP A 145 -15.14 0.74 -6.99
N PRO A 146 -13.81 0.58 -7.07
CA PRO A 146 -12.98 1.52 -7.77
C PRO A 146 -13.30 1.49 -9.28
N LYS A 147 -13.55 2.66 -9.87
CA LYS A 147 -13.83 2.80 -11.31
C LYS A 147 -12.52 2.87 -12.09
N VAL A 148 -11.69 1.86 -11.92
CA VAL A 148 -10.36 1.74 -12.53
C VAL A 148 -10.29 0.38 -13.19
N GLU A 149 -9.78 0.33 -14.42
CA GLU A 149 -9.48 -0.93 -15.11
C GLU A 149 -8.13 -1.49 -14.62
N ASP A 150 -7.84 -2.75 -14.93
CA ASP A 150 -6.56 -3.43 -14.63
C ASP A 150 -6.13 -3.32 -13.15
N CYS A 151 -7.05 -3.54 -12.23
CA CYS A 151 -6.78 -3.52 -10.79
C CYS A 151 -7.26 -4.78 -10.04
N ASP A 152 -7.39 -5.90 -10.76
CA ASP A 152 -7.92 -7.15 -10.21
C ASP A 152 -6.83 -8.13 -9.74
N ASP A 153 -5.56 -7.88 -10.12
CA ASP A 153 -4.45 -8.76 -9.81
C ASP A 153 -4.07 -8.75 -8.30
N TYR A 154 -3.78 -9.93 -7.76
CA TYR A 154 -3.39 -10.13 -6.37
C TYR A 154 -1.88 -10.15 -6.15
N ASN A 155 -1.07 -10.32 -7.21
CA ASN A 155 0.36 -10.62 -7.11
C ASN A 155 1.16 -9.61 -6.30
N GLN A 156 0.73 -8.34 -6.26
CA GLN A 156 1.40 -7.27 -5.52
C GLN A 156 0.63 -6.80 -4.29
N THR A 157 -0.48 -7.44 -3.92
CA THR A 157 -1.14 -7.09 -2.66
C THR A 157 -0.22 -7.40 -1.47
N PHE A 158 -0.24 -6.55 -0.47
CA PHE A 158 0.62 -6.73 0.70
C PHE A 158 0.42 -8.09 1.37
N LEU A 159 -0.83 -8.52 1.51
CA LEU A 159 -1.15 -9.82 2.12
C LEU A 159 -0.58 -10.98 1.32
N TYR A 160 -0.68 -10.95 0.00
CA TYR A 160 -0.12 -12.00 -0.85
C TYR A 160 1.40 -12.01 -0.77
N GLN A 161 2.04 -10.85 -0.81
CA GLN A 161 3.50 -10.74 -0.71
C GLN A 161 4.02 -11.19 0.65
N ALA A 162 3.35 -10.81 1.74
CA ALA A 162 3.70 -11.24 3.08
C ALA A 162 3.56 -12.76 3.22
N TYR A 163 2.45 -13.31 2.75
CA TYR A 163 2.18 -14.75 2.81
C TYR A 163 3.16 -15.57 1.96
N SER A 164 3.51 -15.09 0.76
CA SER A 164 4.50 -15.77 -0.10
C SER A 164 5.87 -15.84 0.55
N LYS A 165 6.30 -14.78 1.24
CA LYS A 165 7.58 -14.76 1.99
C LYS A 165 7.59 -15.75 3.15
N ASP A 166 6.48 -15.85 3.87
CA ASP A 166 6.36 -16.78 5.01
C ASP A 166 6.39 -18.23 4.54
N ILE A 167 5.70 -18.55 3.44
CA ILE A 167 5.74 -19.90 2.84
C ILE A 167 7.14 -20.22 2.32
N GLU A 168 7.79 -19.30 1.63
CA GLU A 168 9.15 -19.53 1.13
C GLU A 168 10.10 -19.84 2.29
N ALA A 169 10.02 -19.08 3.38
CA ALA A 169 10.83 -19.30 4.58
C ALA A 169 10.55 -20.65 5.23
N GLU A 170 9.29 -21.08 5.29
CA GLU A 170 8.89 -22.36 5.84
C GLU A 170 9.39 -23.53 4.96
N VAL A 171 9.23 -23.43 3.63
CA VAL A 171 9.73 -24.44 2.67
C VAL A 171 11.24 -24.56 2.75
N VAL A 172 11.97 -23.46 2.84
CA VAL A 172 13.43 -23.47 3.02
C VAL A 172 13.84 -24.09 4.33
N ALA A 173 13.13 -23.80 5.42
CA ALA A 173 13.38 -24.39 6.73
C ALA A 173 13.14 -25.89 6.74
N GLN A 174 12.03 -26.37 6.15
CA GLN A 174 11.71 -27.80 6.04
C GLN A 174 12.71 -28.53 5.12
N ALA A 175 13.10 -27.95 4.01
CA ALA A 175 14.12 -28.50 3.11
C ALA A 175 15.47 -28.65 3.83
N SER A 176 15.88 -27.63 4.58
CA SER A 176 17.13 -27.61 5.34
C SER A 176 17.13 -28.68 6.46
N ALA A 177 16.02 -28.82 7.18
CA ALA A 177 15.84 -29.84 8.20
C ALA A 177 15.90 -31.25 7.60
N SER A 178 15.20 -31.47 6.48
CA SER A 178 15.20 -32.76 5.77
C SER A 178 16.57 -33.14 5.24
N PHE A 179 17.34 -32.17 4.75
CA PHE A 179 18.72 -32.39 4.30
C PHE A 179 19.64 -32.78 5.46
N THR A 180 19.51 -32.10 6.60
CA THR A 180 20.31 -32.37 7.81
C THR A 180 20.00 -33.77 8.37
N GLU A 181 18.76 -34.23 8.30
CA GLU A 181 18.33 -35.55 8.76
C GLU A 181 18.59 -36.67 7.74
N GLY A 182 19.13 -36.38 6.57
CA GLY A 182 19.35 -37.35 5.49
C GLY A 182 18.06 -37.94 4.89
N LYS A 183 16.93 -37.31 5.11
CA LYS A 183 15.64 -37.66 4.52
C LYS A 183 15.53 -37.22 3.09
N LYS A 184 14.87 -38.02 2.26
CA LYS A 184 14.54 -37.65 0.89
C LYS A 184 13.59 -36.45 0.92
N LEU A 185 13.93 -35.36 0.21
CA LEU A 185 13.05 -34.21 0.02
C LEU A 185 11.68 -34.70 -0.49
N VAL A 186 10.69 -34.64 0.34
CA VAL A 186 9.30 -34.74 -0.08
C VAL A 186 8.93 -33.32 -0.51
N TYR A 187 8.66 -33.13 -1.80
CA TYR A 187 8.04 -31.88 -2.26
C TYR A 187 6.75 -31.72 -1.47
N ALA A 188 6.68 -30.70 -0.62
CA ALA A 188 5.40 -30.25 -0.12
C ALA A 188 4.53 -29.95 -1.35
N GLU A 189 3.38 -30.59 -1.47
CA GLU A 189 2.38 -30.16 -2.44
C GLU A 189 2.07 -28.71 -2.08
N VAL A 190 2.57 -27.80 -2.90
CA VAL A 190 2.18 -26.39 -2.80
C VAL A 190 0.71 -26.37 -3.16
N GLN A 191 -0.13 -26.05 -2.18
CA GLN A 191 -1.56 -25.89 -2.45
C GLN A 191 -1.73 -24.89 -3.59
N PRO A 192 -2.69 -25.10 -4.49
CA PRO A 192 -2.98 -24.13 -5.54
C PRO A 192 -3.14 -22.73 -4.95
N ILE A 193 -2.64 -21.73 -5.64
CA ILE A 193 -2.70 -20.31 -5.21
C ILE A 193 -4.13 -19.90 -4.81
N GLU A 194 -5.14 -20.45 -5.49
CA GLU A 194 -6.56 -20.24 -5.19
C GLU A 194 -6.95 -20.72 -3.79
N GLU A 195 -6.50 -21.92 -3.36
CA GLU A 195 -6.77 -22.43 -2.00
C GLU A 195 -6.02 -21.60 -0.93
N LEU A 196 -4.83 -21.11 -1.26
CA LEU A 196 -4.05 -20.25 -0.38
C LEU A 196 -4.69 -18.85 -0.24
N MET A 197 -5.29 -18.36 -1.30
CA MET A 197 -6.04 -17.10 -1.28
C MET A 197 -7.35 -17.24 -0.49
N ASP A 198 -8.06 -18.33 -0.64
CA ASP A 198 -9.26 -18.63 0.14
C ASP A 198 -8.92 -18.78 1.63
N ALA A 199 -7.82 -19.44 1.96
CA ALA A 199 -7.36 -19.59 3.34
C ALA A 199 -6.92 -18.25 3.95
N SER A 200 -6.20 -17.40 3.21
CA SER A 200 -5.80 -16.07 3.69
C SER A 200 -6.99 -15.12 3.80
N TYR A 201 -7.95 -15.21 2.89
CA TYR A 201 -9.20 -14.48 2.96
C TYR A 201 -10.05 -14.91 4.16
N ALA A 202 -10.20 -16.22 4.38
CA ALA A 202 -10.88 -16.77 5.56
C ALA A 202 -10.17 -16.34 6.87
N TYR A 203 -8.83 -16.30 6.88
CA TYR A 203 -8.06 -15.83 8.03
C TYR A 203 -8.28 -14.33 8.29
N VAL A 204 -8.28 -13.50 7.25
CA VAL A 204 -8.54 -12.05 7.38
C VAL A 204 -9.98 -11.80 7.86
N LEU A 205 -10.96 -12.53 7.35
CA LEU A 205 -12.36 -12.45 7.80
C LEU A 205 -12.51 -12.92 9.25
N ASP A 206 -11.86 -14.03 9.63
CA ASP A 206 -11.89 -14.53 11.00
C ASP A 206 -11.14 -13.59 11.96
N PHE A 207 -10.00 -13.03 11.55
CA PHE A 207 -9.29 -12.01 12.32
C PHE A 207 -10.11 -10.73 12.46
N ALA A 208 -10.72 -10.25 11.38
CA ALA A 208 -11.61 -9.10 11.42
C ALA A 208 -12.85 -9.38 12.29
N GLY A 209 -13.47 -10.56 12.16
CA GLY A 209 -14.61 -10.99 12.98
C GLY A 209 -14.27 -11.03 14.47
N ARG A 210 -13.13 -11.60 14.83
CA ARG A 210 -12.69 -11.69 16.24
C ARG A 210 -12.35 -10.34 16.87
N HIS A 211 -11.96 -9.34 16.07
CA HIS A 211 -11.56 -8.02 16.57
C HIS A 211 -12.65 -6.98 16.42
N MET A 212 -13.63 -7.18 15.52
CA MET A 212 -14.77 -6.27 15.39
C MET A 212 -15.66 -6.30 16.65
N ASP A 213 -15.77 -7.44 17.33
CA ASP A 213 -16.52 -7.54 18.59
C ASP A 213 -15.84 -6.85 19.77
N THR A 214 -14.54 -6.49 19.64
CA THR A 214 -13.77 -5.77 20.68
C THR A 214 -13.66 -4.27 20.42
N LEU A 215 -14.09 -3.79 19.25
CA LEU A 215 -14.13 -2.36 18.92
C LEU A 215 -15.46 -1.78 19.39
N ASP A 216 -15.45 -1.15 20.54
CA ASP A 216 -16.59 -0.39 21.08
C ASP A 216 -16.81 0.89 20.24
N TRP A 217 -17.59 0.74 19.17
CA TRP A 217 -17.95 1.82 18.25
C TRP A 217 -18.84 2.92 18.87
N GLN A 218 -19.27 2.75 20.11
CA GLN A 218 -20.13 3.72 20.80
C GLN A 218 -19.34 4.81 21.53
N ASN A 219 -18.01 4.68 21.63
CA ASN A 219 -17.15 5.63 22.35
C ASN A 219 -15.99 6.19 21.51
N ALA A 220 -16.06 6.13 20.17
CA ALA A 220 -15.08 6.72 19.26
C ALA A 220 -15.60 7.99 18.59
#